data_81b281fd53860dbe9bf2f51a862fabf9
#
_entry.id   81b281fd53860dbe9bf2f51a862fabf9
#
_cell.length_a   1.000
_cell.length_b   1.000
_cell.length_c   1.000
_cell.angle_alpha   90.00
_cell.angle_beta   90.00
_cell.angle_gamma   90.00
#
_symmetry.space_group_name_H-M   'P 1'
#
loop_
_entity.id
_entity.type
_entity.pdbx_description
1 polymer ?
#
loop_
_entity_poly.entity_id
_entity_poly.type
_entity_poly.pdbx_seq_one_letter_code
_entity_poly.pdbx_strand_id
1 'polypeptide(L)'
;MYKFNIVEFNQKLRDLIVKSSDFVLKSYINLDVFRCVSVNQDVILIELNEHFTIALDLEALPDGEQKKPELYFNSDLSKDVSLSEMQTLVIIMKRLNAIINETLGTLFDNQ
;
A
#
# COMPACT_ATOMS: atom_id res chain seq x y z
N MET A 1 -8.17 3.16 -20.55
CA MET A 1 -8.43 3.68 -19.19
C MET A 1 -8.69 2.50 -18.26
N TYR A 2 -7.93 2.41 -17.21
CA TYR A 2 -8.08 1.32 -16.25
C TYR A 2 -9.28 1.55 -15.36
N LYS A 3 -10.13 0.54 -15.27
CA LYS A 3 -11.17 0.54 -14.25
C LYS A 3 -10.56 -0.06 -12.99
N PHE A 4 -10.21 0.79 -12.06
CA PHE A 4 -9.64 0.36 -10.81
C PHE A 4 -10.74 -0.01 -9.82
N ASN A 5 -10.78 -1.27 -9.42
CA ASN A 5 -11.75 -1.75 -8.44
C ASN A 5 -11.08 -1.81 -7.07
N ILE A 6 -11.43 -0.87 -6.20
CA ILE A 6 -10.82 -0.77 -4.87
C ILE A 6 -11.15 -1.98 -3.99
N VAL A 7 -12.33 -2.55 -4.13
CA VAL A 7 -12.74 -3.72 -3.35
C VAL A 7 -11.87 -4.92 -3.71
N GLU A 8 -11.68 -5.14 -5.00
CA GLU A 8 -10.84 -6.23 -5.49
C GLU A 8 -9.37 -6.02 -5.11
N PHE A 9 -8.88 -4.80 -5.24
CA PHE A 9 -7.52 -4.46 -4.84
C PHE A 9 -7.31 -4.73 -3.35
N ASN A 10 -8.21 -4.27 -2.50
CA ASN A 10 -8.14 -4.49 -1.07
C ASN A 10 -8.11 -5.98 -0.73
N GLN A 11 -8.96 -6.76 -1.37
CA GLN A 11 -9.05 -8.20 -1.13
C GLN A 11 -7.77 -8.92 -1.54
N LYS A 12 -7.24 -8.61 -2.71
CA LYS A 12 -6.03 -9.26 -3.20
C LYS A 12 -4.81 -8.86 -2.37
N LEU A 13 -4.69 -7.58 -2.03
CA LEU A 13 -3.59 -7.10 -1.20
C LEU A 13 -3.62 -7.77 0.17
N ARG A 14 -4.79 -7.83 0.79
CA ARG A 14 -4.98 -8.49 2.07
C ARG A 14 -4.59 -9.97 2.01
N ASP A 15 -5.00 -10.67 0.96
CA ASP A 15 -4.66 -12.08 0.80
C ASP A 15 -3.16 -12.30 0.69
N LEU A 16 -2.47 -11.45 -0.06
CA LEU A 16 -1.01 -11.54 -0.20
C LEU A 16 -0.30 -11.27 1.13
N ILE A 17 -0.79 -10.30 1.90
CA ILE A 17 -0.24 -9.99 3.22
C ILE A 17 -0.43 -11.19 4.15
N VAL A 18 -1.62 -11.77 4.18
CA VAL A 18 -1.90 -12.93 5.03
C VAL A 18 -0.99 -14.11 4.69
N LYS A 19 -0.75 -14.34 3.40
CA LYS A 19 0.10 -15.43 2.94
C LYS A 19 1.58 -15.15 3.09
N SER A 20 1.97 -13.91 3.30
CA SER A 20 3.37 -13.53 3.43
C SER A 20 4.01 -14.15 4.66
N SER A 21 5.26 -14.58 4.52
CA SER A 21 6.07 -15.02 5.65
C SER A 21 6.88 -13.87 6.27
N ASP A 22 6.66 -12.65 5.81
CA ASP A 22 7.38 -11.47 6.27
C ASP A 22 6.80 -11.00 7.61
N PHE A 23 7.39 -11.48 8.70
CA PHE A 23 6.92 -11.15 10.04
C PHE A 23 7.10 -9.67 10.39
N VAL A 24 8.12 -9.03 9.85
CA VAL A 24 8.34 -7.59 10.10
C VAL A 24 7.20 -6.78 9.49
N LEU A 25 6.87 -7.05 8.25
CA LEU A 25 5.74 -6.42 7.59
C LEU A 25 4.44 -6.67 8.35
N LYS A 26 4.18 -7.93 8.67
CA LYS A 26 2.92 -8.33 9.32
C LYS A 26 2.78 -7.73 10.73
N SER A 27 3.88 -7.44 11.41
CA SER A 27 3.84 -6.81 12.73
C SER A 27 3.28 -5.38 12.69
N TYR A 28 3.34 -4.73 11.53
CA TYR A 28 2.82 -3.38 11.35
C TYR A 28 1.39 -3.35 10.80
N ILE A 29 0.82 -4.51 10.51
CA ILE A 29 -0.51 -4.59 9.92
C ILE A 29 -1.48 -5.22 10.90
N ASN A 30 -2.48 -4.44 11.31
CA ASN A 30 -3.59 -4.95 12.10
C ASN A 30 -4.73 -5.29 11.13
N LEU A 31 -4.95 -6.59 10.90
CA LEU A 31 -5.93 -7.05 9.93
C LEU A 31 -7.37 -6.65 10.28
N ASP A 32 -7.64 -6.35 11.55
CA ASP A 32 -8.96 -5.89 11.97
C ASP A 32 -9.22 -4.44 11.54
N VAL A 33 -8.16 -3.68 11.29
CA VAL A 33 -8.22 -2.27 10.89
C VAL A 33 -7.87 -2.09 9.42
N PHE A 34 -7.04 -2.98 8.89
CA PHE A 34 -6.51 -2.87 7.54
C PHE A 34 -7.60 -2.70 6.50
N ARG A 35 -7.47 -1.64 5.71
CA ARG A 35 -8.35 -1.39 4.57
C ARG A 35 -7.72 -0.41 3.59
N CYS A 36 -8.19 -0.47 2.35
CA CYS A 36 -7.81 0.46 1.31
C CYS A 36 -9.02 1.32 0.98
N VAL A 37 -8.82 2.63 0.97
CA VAL A 37 -9.89 3.61 0.73
C VAL A 37 -9.47 4.49 -0.44
N SER A 38 -10.35 4.62 -1.43
CA SER A 38 -10.12 5.52 -2.55
C SER A 38 -10.48 6.95 -2.14
N VAL A 39 -9.50 7.85 -2.18
CA VAL A 39 -9.74 9.27 -1.87
C VAL A 39 -10.22 10.01 -3.12
N ASN A 40 -9.61 9.69 -4.25
CA ASN A 40 -10.00 10.20 -5.54
C ASN A 40 -9.59 9.17 -6.60
N GLN A 41 -9.60 9.56 -7.87
CA GLN A 41 -9.27 8.63 -8.94
C GLN A 41 -7.81 8.17 -8.91
N ASP A 42 -6.93 8.96 -8.29
CA ASP A 42 -5.49 8.77 -8.40
C ASP A 42 -4.83 8.38 -7.08
N VAL A 43 -5.51 8.51 -5.96
CA VAL A 43 -4.90 8.27 -4.65
C VAL A 43 -5.74 7.29 -3.83
N ILE A 44 -5.05 6.29 -3.31
CA ILE A 44 -5.64 5.30 -2.40
C ILE A 44 -4.92 5.40 -1.07
N LEU A 45 -5.68 5.47 0.00
CA LEU A 45 -5.12 5.37 1.35
C LEU A 45 -5.16 3.92 1.79
N ILE A 46 -4.03 3.43 2.29
CA ILE A 46 -3.91 2.08 2.83
C ILE A 46 -3.69 2.21 4.33
N GLU A 47 -4.72 1.93 5.10
CA GLU A 47 -4.66 1.96 6.56
C GLU A 47 -4.06 0.67 7.06
N LEU A 48 -2.83 0.73 7.59
CA LEU A 48 -2.11 -0.45 8.07
C LEU A 48 -2.57 -0.85 9.48
N ASN A 49 -2.74 0.14 10.34
CA ASN A 49 -3.17 -0.04 11.72
C ASN A 49 -3.74 1.29 12.23
N GLU A 50 -3.98 1.38 13.54
CA GLU A 50 -4.59 2.56 14.14
C GLU A 50 -3.72 3.81 14.04
N HIS A 51 -2.41 3.64 13.79
CA HIS A 51 -1.44 4.74 13.83
C HIS A 51 -0.88 5.11 12.46
N PHE A 52 -0.84 4.17 11.52
CA PHE A 52 -0.10 4.38 10.28
C PHE A 52 -0.98 4.14 9.06
N THR A 53 -1.01 5.16 8.21
CA THR A 53 -1.66 5.13 6.90
C THR A 53 -0.65 5.50 5.84
N ILE A 54 -0.66 4.75 4.74
CA ILE A 54 0.20 5.01 3.59
C ILE A 54 -0.69 5.44 2.43
N ALA A 55 -0.24 6.45 1.69
CA ALA A 55 -0.92 6.85 0.47
C ALA A 55 -0.22 6.21 -0.73
N LEU A 56 -1.01 5.67 -1.64
CA LEU A 56 -0.56 5.11 -2.91
C LEU A 56 -1.03 6.05 -4.02
N ASP A 57 -0.07 6.64 -4.72
CA ASP A 57 -0.36 7.55 -5.81
C ASP A 57 -0.37 6.77 -7.13
N LEU A 58 -1.56 6.64 -7.72
CA LEU A 58 -1.75 5.93 -8.99
C LEU A 58 -1.49 6.81 -10.21
N GLU A 59 -1.32 8.10 -10.02
CA GLU A 59 -1.03 9.02 -11.11
C GLU A 59 0.27 8.64 -11.83
N ALA A 60 1.13 7.92 -11.14
CA ALA A 60 2.38 7.41 -11.70
C ALA A 60 2.20 6.16 -12.56
N LEU A 61 0.96 5.71 -12.84
CA LEU A 61 0.70 4.56 -13.72
C LEU A 61 0.27 5.04 -15.10
N PRO A 62 1.18 5.55 -15.92
CA PRO A 62 0.81 6.03 -17.23
C PRO A 62 0.68 4.90 -18.24
N ASP A 63 -0.08 5.18 -19.27
CA ASP A 63 -0.19 4.29 -20.41
C ASP A 63 1.18 4.14 -21.08
N GLY A 64 1.75 2.95 -21.00
CA GLY A 64 2.94 2.60 -21.74
C GLY A 64 4.28 3.05 -21.17
N GLU A 65 4.31 3.75 -20.05
CA GLU A 65 5.55 4.09 -19.38
C GLU A 65 5.71 3.27 -18.10
N GLN A 66 6.96 2.97 -17.77
CA GLN A 66 7.26 2.13 -16.61
C GLN A 66 7.41 2.93 -15.34
N LYS A 67 6.48 3.82 -15.05
CA LYS A 67 6.47 4.46 -13.74
C LYS A 67 5.75 3.56 -12.76
N LYS A 68 6.33 3.39 -11.60
CA LYS A 68 5.74 2.62 -10.52
C LYS A 68 4.93 3.56 -9.64
N PRO A 69 3.82 3.06 -9.07
CA PRO A 69 3.11 3.87 -8.10
C PRO A 69 4.01 4.21 -6.93
N GLU A 70 3.88 5.42 -6.43
CA GLU A 70 4.68 5.89 -5.31
C GLU A 70 3.91 5.75 -4.01
N LEU A 71 4.59 5.23 -3.00
CA LEU A 71 4.09 5.16 -1.65
C LEU A 71 4.69 6.29 -0.83
N TYR A 72 3.87 6.93 -0.04
CA TYR A 72 4.33 7.92 0.92
C TYR A 72 3.43 7.89 2.16
N PHE A 73 3.98 8.33 3.28
CA PHE A 73 3.19 8.42 4.50
C PHE A 73 2.20 9.57 4.40
N ASN A 74 0.98 9.28 4.76
CA ASN A 74 -0.06 10.29 4.85
C ASN A 74 -0.04 10.88 6.26
N SER A 75 0.49 12.08 6.37
CA SER A 75 0.30 13.00 7.49
C SER A 75 0.78 12.59 8.88
N ASP A 76 0.47 13.18 9.84
CA ASP A 76 0.55 13.19 11.33
C ASP A 76 1.58 12.26 11.99
N LEU A 77 2.38 11.55 11.22
CA LEU A 77 3.45 10.71 11.72
C LEU A 77 4.61 11.50 12.32
N SER A 78 4.56 12.82 12.16
CA SER A 78 5.69 13.66 12.56
C SER A 78 5.81 13.87 14.06
N LYS A 79 4.79 13.47 14.84
CA LYS A 79 4.74 13.94 16.22
C LYS A 79 5.61 13.16 17.18
N ASP A 80 5.70 11.84 17.08
CA ASP A 80 6.37 11.06 18.10
C ASP A 80 7.13 9.85 17.56
N VAL A 81 7.54 9.89 16.31
CA VAL A 81 8.24 8.77 15.69
C VAL A 81 9.74 8.94 15.87
N SER A 82 10.37 7.97 16.53
CA SER A 82 11.81 7.97 16.69
C SER A 82 12.52 7.72 15.37
N LEU A 83 13.81 8.06 15.31
CA LEU A 83 14.61 7.81 14.10
C LEU A 83 14.65 6.32 13.75
N SER A 84 14.79 5.45 14.76
CA SER A 84 14.82 4.00 14.52
C SER A 84 13.48 3.51 13.98
N GLU A 85 12.37 4.05 14.45
CA GLU A 85 11.05 3.69 13.95
C GLU A 85 10.85 4.18 12.52
N MET A 86 11.33 5.39 12.20
CA MET A 86 11.29 5.88 10.81
C MET A 86 12.06 4.96 9.86
N GLN A 87 13.21 4.46 10.28
CA GLN A 87 13.99 3.53 9.47
C GLN A 87 13.21 2.23 9.25
N THR A 88 12.55 1.74 10.27
CA THR A 88 11.72 0.54 10.17
C THR A 88 10.55 0.77 9.20
N LEU A 89 9.90 1.92 9.30
CA LEU A 89 8.79 2.25 8.42
C LEU A 89 9.21 2.33 6.96
N VAL A 90 10.40 2.83 6.67
CA VAL A 90 10.94 2.84 5.31
C VAL A 90 11.07 1.41 4.78
N ILE A 91 11.56 0.49 5.61
CA ILE A 91 11.68 -0.92 5.23
C ILE A 91 10.30 -1.52 4.97
N ILE A 92 9.34 -1.24 5.84
CA ILE A 92 7.96 -1.71 5.68
C ILE A 92 7.37 -1.20 4.36
N MET A 93 7.59 0.06 4.05
CA MET A 93 7.10 0.63 2.80
C MET A 93 7.69 -0.05 1.57
N LYS A 94 8.99 -0.36 1.59
CA LYS A 94 9.64 -1.06 0.48
C LYS A 94 9.06 -2.46 0.27
N ARG A 95 8.84 -3.19 1.37
CA ARG A 95 8.28 -4.54 1.32
C ARG A 95 6.82 -4.53 0.88
N LEU A 96 6.06 -3.58 1.41
CA LEU A 96 4.67 -3.42 1.01
C LEU A 96 4.56 -3.01 -0.45
N ASN A 97 5.45 -2.15 -0.91
CA ASN A 97 5.46 -1.71 -2.31
C ASN A 97 5.64 -2.89 -3.27
N ALA A 98 6.48 -3.85 -2.92
CA ALA A 98 6.67 -5.05 -3.73
C ALA A 98 5.34 -5.85 -3.84
N ILE A 99 4.65 -6.01 -2.73
CA ILE A 99 3.35 -6.71 -2.71
C ILE A 99 2.29 -5.92 -3.50
N ILE A 100 2.28 -4.61 -3.35
CA ILE A 100 1.36 -3.75 -4.09
C ILE A 100 1.59 -3.86 -5.60
N ASN A 101 2.85 -3.84 -6.03
CA ASN A 101 3.17 -3.98 -7.45
C ASN A 101 2.72 -5.34 -7.99
N GLU A 102 2.88 -6.40 -7.21
CA GLU A 102 2.38 -7.73 -7.57
C GLU A 102 0.85 -7.74 -7.70
N THR A 103 0.17 -7.11 -6.74
CA THR A 103 -1.29 -7.00 -6.75
C THR A 103 -1.77 -6.23 -7.99
N LEU A 104 -1.15 -5.09 -8.28
CA LEU A 104 -1.51 -4.29 -9.44
C LEU A 104 -1.26 -5.04 -10.74
N GLY A 105 -0.13 -5.74 -10.83
CA GLY A 105 0.17 -6.57 -12.00
C GLY A 105 -0.90 -7.62 -12.25
N THR A 106 -1.33 -8.30 -11.21
CA THR A 106 -2.38 -9.31 -11.30
C THR A 106 -3.71 -8.70 -11.78
N LEU A 107 -4.07 -7.53 -11.24
CA LEU A 107 -5.30 -6.86 -11.61
C LEU A 107 -5.29 -6.37 -13.06
N PHE A 108 -4.16 -5.82 -13.49
CA PHE A 108 -4.06 -5.26 -14.85
C PHE A 108 -3.87 -6.33 -15.90
N ASP A 109 -3.19 -7.42 -15.59
CA ASP A 109 -2.98 -8.52 -16.52
C ASP A 109 -4.27 -9.27 -16.86
N ASN A 110 -5.30 -9.14 -16.01
CA ASN A 110 -6.59 -9.79 -16.22
C ASN A 110 -7.57 -8.93 -17.02
N GLN A 111 -7.10 -7.84 -17.54
CA GLN A 111 -7.88 -7.00 -18.44
C GLN A 111 -7.53 -7.30 -19.90
#